data_88f8147ee7b9a9ca220b9ff7f5e4bd38
#
_entry.id   88f8147ee7b9a9ca220b9ff7f5e4bd38
#
_cell.length_a   1.000
_cell.length_b   1.000
_cell.length_c   1.000
_cell.angle_alpha   90.00
_cell.angle_beta   90.00
_cell.angle_gamma   90.00
#
_symmetry.space_group_name_H-M   'P 1'
#
loop_
_entity.id
_entity.type
_entity.pdbx_description
1 polymer ?
#
loop_
_entity_poly.entity_id
_entity_poly.type
_entity_poly.pdbx_seq_one_letter_code
_entity_poly.pdbx_strand_id
1 'polypeptide(L)'
;MGHIVELITELLFGLAKNKPDKMPDNISYNPCFTVSHPVKKTIARIVATLVIIAVCALLLIILDADTRFLYIIFIILFGALLILSLIAFSFRCYVTEQHIKKNYWGLFSKHIEWDNVSCIRVVEKTDEKSVIIAIYNDDGKCVIDLNTDMENVWYVVKMAESKSITVKHEKDLSLKQISHL
;
A
#
# COMPACT_ATOMS: atom_id res chain seq x y z
N MET A 1 2.81 7.11 -30.91
CA MET A 1 1.89 6.78 -29.79
C MET A 1 2.47 5.80 -28.77
N GLY A 2 3.25 4.77 -29.17
CA GLY A 2 3.81 3.78 -28.22
C GLY A 2 4.64 4.38 -27.08
N HIS A 3 5.55 5.30 -27.35
CA HIS A 3 6.42 5.93 -26.35
C HIS A 3 5.66 6.72 -25.26
N ILE A 4 4.53 7.35 -25.59
CA ILE A 4 3.74 8.10 -24.60
C ILE A 4 3.01 7.16 -23.65
N VAL A 5 2.47 6.05 -24.18
CA VAL A 5 1.81 5.01 -23.37
C VAL A 5 2.83 4.33 -22.46
N GLU A 6 4.02 4.05 -22.95
CA GLU A 6 5.11 3.45 -22.19
C GLU A 6 5.60 4.39 -21.08
N LEU A 7 5.75 5.69 -21.37
CA LEU A 7 6.13 6.73 -20.41
C LEU A 7 5.06 6.92 -19.33
N ILE A 8 3.79 6.91 -19.70
CA ILE A 8 2.66 6.99 -18.76
C ILE A 8 2.61 5.72 -17.90
N THR A 9 2.84 4.56 -18.51
CA THR A 9 2.89 3.28 -17.80
C THR A 9 4.08 3.24 -16.85
N GLU A 10 5.26 3.69 -17.24
CA GLU A 10 6.40 3.83 -16.34
C GLU A 10 6.16 4.86 -15.23
N LEU A 11 5.50 5.97 -15.51
CA LEU A 11 5.18 7.01 -14.52
C LEU A 11 4.13 6.51 -13.52
N LEU A 12 3.11 5.77 -13.97
CA LEU A 12 2.05 5.24 -13.12
C LEU A 12 2.45 3.94 -12.40
N PHE A 13 3.19 3.05 -13.06
CA PHE A 13 3.58 1.74 -12.55
C PHE A 13 5.06 1.63 -12.21
N GLY A 14 5.94 2.40 -12.81
CA GLY A 14 7.37 2.45 -12.48
C GLY A 14 7.63 3.04 -11.10
N LEU A 15 6.75 3.93 -10.62
CA LEU A 15 6.72 4.36 -9.22
C LEU A 15 6.34 3.21 -8.25
N ALA A 16 5.79 2.11 -8.77
CA ALA A 16 5.45 0.91 -7.99
C ALA A 16 6.57 -0.15 -7.98
N LYS A 17 7.60 -0.01 -8.84
CA LYS A 17 8.73 -0.93 -8.91
C LYS A 17 9.80 -0.60 -7.85
N ASN A 18 9.43 -0.65 -6.58
CA ASN A 18 10.44 -0.74 -5.54
C ASN A 18 10.86 -2.19 -5.39
N LYS A 19 12.18 -2.45 -5.43
CA LYS A 19 12.71 -3.68 -4.83
C LYS A 19 12.17 -3.76 -3.41
N PRO A 20 11.71 -4.94 -2.94
CA PRO A 20 11.37 -5.10 -1.54
C PRO A 20 12.57 -4.62 -0.74
N ASP A 21 12.38 -3.57 0.05
CA ASP A 21 13.44 -3.06 0.90
C ASP A 21 13.79 -4.20 1.85
N LYS A 22 15.02 -4.68 1.74
CA LYS A 22 15.57 -5.60 2.74
C LYS A 22 15.47 -4.90 4.08
N MET A 23 15.12 -5.67 5.10
CA MET A 23 15.12 -5.20 6.47
C MET A 23 16.45 -4.50 6.76
N PRO A 24 16.45 -3.21 7.18
CA PRO A 24 17.69 -2.51 7.49
C PRO A 24 18.38 -3.15 8.69
N ASP A 25 19.71 -3.34 8.60
CA ASP A 25 20.49 -4.01 9.66
C ASP A 25 20.54 -3.21 10.98
N ASN A 26 20.39 -1.87 10.90
CA ASN A 26 20.47 -0.96 12.05
C ASN A 26 19.19 -0.14 12.22
N ILE A 27 18.13 -0.76 12.77
CA ILE A 27 16.92 -0.04 13.16
C ILE A 27 17.05 0.33 14.65
N SER A 28 17.08 1.63 14.96
CA SER A 28 17.00 2.07 16.35
C SER A 28 15.57 1.85 16.88
N TYR A 29 15.46 1.32 18.09
CA TYR A 29 14.18 1.09 18.73
C TYR A 29 13.44 2.42 18.95
N ASN A 30 12.22 2.51 18.45
CA ASN A 30 11.30 3.60 18.72
C ASN A 30 9.98 3.02 19.24
N PRO A 31 9.57 3.33 20.48
CA PRO A 31 8.39 2.73 21.11
C PRO A 31 7.06 3.15 20.46
N CYS A 32 7.05 4.25 19.72
CA CYS A 32 5.85 4.74 19.02
C CYS A 32 6.22 5.27 17.65
N PHE A 33 5.61 4.70 16.61
CA PHE A 33 5.84 5.12 15.23
C PHE A 33 4.59 4.96 14.37
N THR A 34 4.60 5.59 13.21
CA THR A 34 3.52 5.49 12.23
C THR A 34 4.05 4.82 10.95
N VAL A 35 3.33 3.79 10.50
CA VAL A 35 3.51 3.17 9.19
C VAL A 35 2.57 3.83 8.21
N SER A 36 3.10 4.32 7.09
CA SER A 36 2.32 5.01 6.06
C SER A 36 2.89 4.77 4.68
N HIS A 37 2.09 5.04 3.65
CA HIS A 37 2.64 5.09 2.29
C HIS A 37 3.62 6.26 2.14
N PRO A 38 4.68 6.11 1.30
CA PRO A 38 5.65 7.16 1.05
C PRO A 38 4.97 8.43 0.53
N VAL A 39 4.97 9.50 1.32
CA VAL A 39 4.23 10.73 1.05
C VAL A 39 4.63 11.32 -0.30
N LYS A 40 5.93 11.41 -0.58
CA LYS A 40 6.44 11.99 -1.85
C LYS A 40 5.92 11.25 -3.08
N LYS A 41 5.94 9.90 -3.05
CA LYS A 41 5.47 9.07 -4.17
C LYS A 41 3.96 9.18 -4.35
N THR A 42 3.22 9.21 -3.26
CA THR A 42 1.75 9.32 -3.30
C THR A 42 1.32 10.68 -3.82
N ILE A 43 1.96 11.77 -3.38
CA ILE A 43 1.71 13.12 -3.91
C ILE A 43 2.06 13.19 -5.40
N ALA A 44 3.21 12.65 -5.83
CA ALA A 44 3.59 12.64 -7.24
C ALA A 44 2.55 11.91 -8.11
N ARG A 45 2.00 10.77 -7.62
CA ARG A 45 0.94 10.02 -8.30
C ARG A 45 -0.36 10.83 -8.40
N ILE A 46 -0.77 11.50 -7.31
CA ILE A 46 -1.97 12.35 -7.30
C ILE A 46 -1.82 13.49 -8.31
N VAL A 47 -0.68 14.20 -8.30
CA VAL A 47 -0.41 15.30 -9.23
C VAL A 47 -0.41 14.81 -10.68
N ALA A 48 0.26 13.70 -10.98
CA ALA A 48 0.28 13.13 -12.33
C ALA A 48 -1.14 12.78 -12.81
N THR A 49 -1.95 12.15 -11.95
CA THR A 49 -3.34 11.79 -12.27
C THR A 49 -4.20 13.03 -12.53
N LEU A 50 -4.05 14.08 -11.73
CA LEU A 50 -4.76 15.36 -11.94
C LEU A 50 -4.38 16.03 -13.26
N VAL A 51 -3.10 16.01 -13.62
CA VAL A 51 -2.64 16.55 -14.92
C VAL A 51 -3.26 15.78 -16.09
N ILE A 52 -3.30 14.45 -16.01
CA ILE A 52 -3.92 13.62 -17.06
C ILE A 52 -5.41 13.95 -17.19
N ILE A 53 -6.14 14.04 -16.07
CA ILE A 53 -7.58 14.40 -16.08
C ILE A 53 -7.76 15.78 -16.72
N ALA A 54 -6.94 16.76 -16.37
CA ALA A 54 -7.02 18.12 -16.93
C ALA A 54 -6.77 18.13 -18.44
N VAL A 55 -5.78 17.39 -18.92
CA VAL A 55 -5.49 17.23 -20.36
C VAL A 55 -6.67 16.56 -21.07
N CYS A 56 -7.23 15.48 -20.53
CA CYS A 56 -8.41 14.80 -21.11
C CYS A 56 -9.61 15.75 -21.15
N ALA A 57 -9.83 16.56 -20.11
CA ALA A 57 -10.92 17.54 -20.08
C ALA A 57 -10.75 18.64 -21.15
N LEU A 58 -9.52 19.13 -21.37
CA LEU A 58 -9.22 20.08 -22.45
C LEU A 58 -9.47 19.46 -23.84
N LEU A 59 -9.06 18.21 -24.03
CA LEU A 59 -9.29 17.50 -25.30
C LEU A 59 -10.76 17.27 -25.58
N LEU A 60 -11.61 17.08 -24.57
CA LEU A 60 -13.08 17.01 -24.74
C LEU A 60 -13.69 18.27 -25.32
N ILE A 61 -13.08 19.45 -25.07
CA ILE A 61 -13.57 20.73 -25.56
C ILE A 61 -13.16 20.95 -27.03
N ILE A 62 -11.97 20.46 -27.40
CA ILE A 62 -11.34 20.77 -28.71
C ILE A 62 -11.74 19.75 -29.78
N LEU A 63 -11.99 18.49 -29.39
CA LEU A 63 -12.20 17.39 -30.32
C LEU A 63 -13.68 17.17 -30.74
N ASP A 64 -13.85 16.54 -31.89
CA ASP A 64 -15.16 16.23 -32.47
C ASP A 64 -15.97 15.24 -31.62
N ALA A 65 -17.29 15.23 -31.85
CA ALA A 65 -18.26 14.44 -31.07
C ALA A 65 -17.95 12.94 -31.02
N ASP A 66 -17.45 12.38 -32.13
CA ASP A 66 -17.20 10.93 -32.25
C ASP A 66 -16.06 10.43 -31.32
N THR A 67 -15.11 11.31 -31.00
CA THR A 67 -13.96 10.96 -30.12
C THR A 67 -14.22 11.27 -28.65
N ARG A 68 -15.22 12.09 -28.33
CA ARG A 68 -15.52 12.54 -26.94
C ARG A 68 -15.80 11.39 -25.99
N PHE A 69 -16.50 10.34 -26.45
CA PHE A 69 -16.84 9.18 -25.62
C PHE A 69 -15.59 8.52 -25.03
N LEU A 70 -14.52 8.43 -25.79
CA LEU A 70 -13.26 7.83 -25.33
C LEU A 70 -12.61 8.63 -24.18
N TYR A 71 -12.63 9.96 -24.28
CA TYR A 71 -12.09 10.83 -23.22
C TYR A 71 -12.93 10.83 -21.96
N ILE A 72 -14.24 10.68 -22.07
CA ILE A 72 -15.13 10.50 -20.91
C ILE A 72 -14.74 9.23 -20.15
N ILE A 73 -14.51 8.12 -20.87
CA ILE A 73 -14.05 6.87 -20.24
C ILE A 73 -12.72 7.08 -19.52
N PHE A 74 -11.76 7.77 -20.15
CA PHE A 74 -10.49 8.07 -19.49
C PHE A 74 -10.65 8.91 -18.23
N ILE A 75 -11.49 9.94 -18.25
CA ILE A 75 -11.75 10.79 -17.08
C ILE A 75 -12.34 9.94 -15.95
N ILE A 76 -13.29 9.05 -16.23
CA ILE A 76 -13.87 8.15 -15.23
C ILE A 76 -12.79 7.22 -14.66
N LEU A 77 -11.98 6.60 -15.51
CA LEU A 77 -10.92 5.68 -15.10
C LEU A 77 -9.87 6.39 -14.22
N PHE A 78 -9.36 7.54 -14.68
CA PHE A 78 -8.38 8.31 -13.89
C PHE A 78 -8.99 8.94 -12.65
N GLY A 79 -10.27 9.30 -12.66
CA GLY A 79 -11.02 9.71 -11.48
C GLY A 79 -11.06 8.62 -10.41
N ALA A 80 -11.34 7.37 -10.82
CA ALA A 80 -11.28 6.21 -9.92
C ALA A 80 -9.86 5.98 -9.35
N LEU A 81 -8.83 6.09 -10.20
CA LEU A 81 -7.42 6.01 -9.75
C LEU A 81 -7.05 7.13 -8.79
N LEU A 82 -7.57 8.33 -8.97
CA LEU A 82 -7.37 9.44 -8.06
C LEU A 82 -7.98 9.15 -6.68
N ILE A 83 -9.21 8.64 -6.64
CA ILE A 83 -9.88 8.25 -5.39
C ILE A 83 -9.06 7.18 -4.66
N LEU A 84 -8.61 6.13 -5.36
CA LEU A 84 -7.76 5.09 -4.78
C LEU A 84 -6.44 5.66 -4.22
N SER A 85 -5.84 6.62 -4.93
CA SER A 85 -4.61 7.28 -4.48
C SER A 85 -4.84 8.13 -3.23
N LEU A 86 -5.99 8.80 -3.12
CA LEU A 86 -6.38 9.57 -1.92
C LEU A 86 -6.64 8.64 -0.73
N ILE A 87 -7.29 7.49 -0.95
CA ILE A 87 -7.48 6.47 0.09
C ILE A 87 -6.11 5.96 0.57
N ALA A 88 -5.19 5.64 -0.33
CA ALA A 88 -3.84 5.22 0.03
C ALA A 88 -3.07 6.32 0.78
N PHE A 89 -3.23 7.59 0.38
CA PHE A 89 -2.62 8.72 1.08
C PHE A 89 -3.13 8.90 2.50
N SER A 90 -4.40 8.58 2.74
CA SER A 90 -5.03 8.69 4.05
C SER A 90 -4.68 7.55 5.00
N PHE A 91 -4.12 6.46 4.47
CA PHE A 91 -3.74 5.29 5.26
C PHE A 91 -2.70 5.67 6.31
N ARG A 92 -2.97 5.27 7.55
CA ARG A 92 -2.06 5.38 8.69
C ARG A 92 -2.19 4.15 9.57
N CYS A 93 -1.06 3.58 9.94
CA CYS A 93 -1.02 2.52 10.94
C CYS A 93 -0.17 3.02 12.12
N TYR A 94 -0.81 3.27 13.24
CA TYR A 94 -0.19 3.72 14.48
C TYR A 94 0.25 2.49 15.26
N VAL A 95 1.53 2.43 15.60
CA VAL A 95 2.13 1.37 16.39
C VAL A 95 2.65 1.97 17.67
N THR A 96 2.20 1.43 18.79
CA THR A 96 2.62 1.82 20.14
C THR A 96 3.13 0.58 20.88
N GLU A 97 3.65 0.77 22.07
CA GLU A 97 4.06 -0.37 22.92
C GLU A 97 2.91 -1.31 23.31
N GLN A 98 1.67 -0.81 23.30
CA GLN A 98 0.51 -1.57 23.75
C GLN A 98 -0.29 -2.15 22.59
N HIS A 99 -0.41 -1.44 21.46
CA HIS A 99 -1.32 -1.82 20.39
C HIS A 99 -0.86 -1.36 19.01
N ILE A 100 -1.47 -1.97 18.00
CA ILE A 100 -1.38 -1.61 16.58
C ILE A 100 -2.77 -1.17 16.13
N LYS A 101 -2.89 0.02 15.56
CA LYS A 101 -4.14 0.59 15.05
C LYS A 101 -3.99 1.01 13.61
N LYS A 102 -4.64 0.27 12.70
CA LYS A 102 -4.74 0.59 11.27
C LYS A 102 -5.95 1.47 11.04
N ASN A 103 -5.79 2.59 10.33
CA ASN A 103 -6.84 3.57 10.10
C ASN A 103 -6.86 4.01 8.63
N TYR A 104 -8.08 4.13 8.06
CA TYR A 104 -8.36 4.71 6.75
C TYR A 104 -9.35 5.86 6.92
N TRP A 105 -8.92 7.11 6.77
CA TRP A 105 -9.75 8.32 6.86
C TRP A 105 -10.63 8.42 8.13
N GLY A 106 -10.34 7.68 9.17
CA GLY A 106 -11.20 7.60 10.33
C GLY A 106 -12.50 6.79 10.12
N LEU A 107 -12.80 6.35 8.89
CA LEU A 107 -14.02 5.60 8.56
C LEU A 107 -13.90 4.12 8.92
N PHE A 108 -12.72 3.54 8.70
CA PHE A 108 -12.45 2.14 9.00
C PHE A 108 -11.20 2.07 9.86
N SER A 109 -11.33 1.51 11.06
CA SER A 109 -10.19 1.25 11.93
C SER A 109 -10.18 -0.21 12.33
N LYS A 110 -8.99 -0.82 12.27
CA LYS A 110 -8.70 -2.11 12.88
C LYS A 110 -7.68 -1.89 13.97
N HIS A 111 -7.86 -2.57 15.08
CA HIS A 111 -7.04 -2.43 16.26
C HIS A 111 -6.76 -3.80 16.82
N ILE A 112 -5.54 -4.04 17.27
CA ILE A 112 -5.12 -5.25 17.96
C ILE A 112 -4.08 -4.86 19.04
N GLU A 113 -4.23 -5.39 20.23
CA GLU A 113 -3.25 -5.32 21.30
C GLU A 113 -2.14 -6.33 21.04
N TRP A 114 -0.90 -6.00 21.42
CA TRP A 114 0.22 -6.90 21.21
C TRP A 114 0.06 -8.25 21.94
N ASP A 115 -0.60 -8.24 23.07
CA ASP A 115 -0.88 -9.44 23.87
C ASP A 115 -1.82 -10.43 23.15
N ASN A 116 -2.61 -9.94 22.19
CA ASN A 116 -3.51 -10.74 21.35
C ASN A 116 -2.90 -11.09 19.98
N VAL A 117 -1.61 -10.80 19.78
CA VAL A 117 -0.90 -11.15 18.54
C VAL A 117 -0.22 -12.50 18.71
N SER A 118 -0.71 -13.52 18.01
CA SER A 118 -0.11 -14.86 18.03
C SER A 118 1.16 -14.97 17.20
N CYS A 119 1.17 -14.39 16.01
CA CYS A 119 2.36 -14.37 15.14
C CYS A 119 2.30 -13.28 14.08
N ILE A 120 3.48 -12.95 13.56
CA ILE A 120 3.63 -12.14 12.36
C ILE A 120 4.20 -13.01 11.25
N ARG A 121 3.62 -12.91 10.05
CA ARG A 121 4.13 -13.59 8.86
C ARG A 121 4.63 -12.56 7.86
N VAL A 122 5.86 -12.74 7.43
CA VAL A 122 6.48 -11.97 6.34
C VAL A 122 6.39 -12.84 5.10
N VAL A 123 5.47 -12.50 4.19
CA VAL A 123 5.15 -13.30 3.01
C VAL A 123 5.72 -12.63 1.77
N GLU A 124 6.65 -13.30 1.09
CA GLU A 124 7.15 -12.88 -0.22
C GLU A 124 6.23 -13.41 -1.31
N LYS A 125 5.57 -12.51 -2.05
CA LYS A 125 4.81 -12.87 -3.24
C LYS A 125 5.73 -12.97 -4.45
N THR A 126 5.87 -14.17 -4.98
CA THR A 126 6.78 -14.44 -6.12
C THR A 126 6.36 -13.69 -7.38
N ASP A 127 5.07 -13.60 -7.66
CA ASP A 127 4.53 -13.00 -8.89
C ASP A 127 4.61 -11.48 -8.91
N GLU A 128 4.47 -10.81 -7.76
CA GLU A 128 4.37 -9.36 -7.67
C GLU A 128 5.67 -8.69 -7.19
N LYS A 129 6.71 -9.46 -6.82
CA LYS A 129 7.92 -8.96 -6.13
C LYS A 129 7.58 -8.07 -4.92
N SER A 130 6.43 -8.29 -4.32
CA SER A 130 5.96 -7.57 -3.15
C SER A 130 6.09 -8.46 -1.91
N VAL A 131 6.43 -7.84 -0.79
CA VAL A 131 6.48 -8.50 0.50
C VAL A 131 5.39 -7.90 1.37
N ILE A 132 4.63 -8.76 2.04
CA ILE A 132 3.54 -8.36 2.93
C ILE A 132 3.87 -8.82 4.34
N ILE A 133 3.64 -7.95 5.32
CA ILE A 133 3.70 -8.27 6.75
C ILE A 133 2.25 -8.44 7.22
N ALA A 134 1.88 -9.67 7.56
CA ALA A 134 0.55 -10.04 8.03
C ALA A 134 0.59 -10.34 9.53
N ILE A 135 -0.30 -9.70 10.30
CA ILE A 135 -0.39 -9.79 11.75
C ILE A 135 -1.62 -10.64 12.09
N TYR A 136 -1.38 -11.73 12.79
CA TYR A 136 -2.40 -12.71 13.16
C TYR A 136 -2.73 -12.62 14.65
N ASN A 137 -4.03 -12.74 14.97
CA ASN A 137 -4.48 -12.86 16.34
C ASN A 137 -4.44 -14.32 16.83
N ASP A 138 -4.80 -14.55 18.09
CA ASP A 138 -4.83 -15.88 18.71
C ASP A 138 -5.82 -16.83 18.06
N ASP A 139 -6.87 -16.32 17.40
CA ASP A 139 -7.82 -17.13 16.63
C ASP A 139 -7.26 -17.55 15.24
N GLY A 140 -6.02 -17.20 14.93
CA GLY A 140 -5.40 -17.47 13.64
C GLY A 140 -5.91 -16.61 12.48
N LYS A 141 -6.66 -15.52 12.76
CA LYS A 141 -7.15 -14.59 11.74
C LYS A 141 -6.14 -13.46 11.47
N CYS A 142 -5.92 -13.16 10.19
CA CYS A 142 -5.16 -11.98 9.81
C CYS A 142 -5.99 -10.73 10.11
N VAL A 143 -5.54 -9.93 11.08
CA VAL A 143 -6.20 -8.71 11.52
C VAL A 143 -5.69 -7.50 10.74
N ILE A 144 -4.37 -7.41 10.57
CA ILE A 144 -3.71 -6.29 9.91
C ILE A 144 -2.71 -6.84 8.89
N ASP A 145 -2.74 -6.28 7.70
CA ASP A 145 -1.79 -6.50 6.62
C ASP A 145 -1.11 -5.18 6.25
N LEU A 146 0.20 -5.22 6.05
CA LEU A 146 1.03 -4.07 5.72
C LEU A 146 1.95 -4.44 4.57
N ASN A 147 2.10 -3.54 3.59
CA ASN A 147 3.02 -3.75 2.49
C ASN A 147 4.42 -3.20 2.85
N THR A 148 5.48 -3.88 2.42
CA THR A 148 6.85 -3.47 2.73
C THR A 148 7.33 -2.23 1.98
N ASP A 149 6.57 -1.73 1.02
CA ASP A 149 6.81 -0.43 0.39
C ASP A 149 6.42 0.75 1.29
N MET A 150 5.75 0.49 2.43
CA MET A 150 5.37 1.50 3.41
C MET A 150 6.58 1.92 4.26
N GLU A 151 6.61 3.21 4.60
CA GLU A 151 7.61 3.75 5.50
C GLU A 151 7.45 3.17 6.91
N ASN A 152 8.56 2.85 7.56
CA ASN A 152 8.63 2.33 8.93
C ASN A 152 8.00 0.93 9.15
N VAL A 153 7.61 0.22 8.11
CA VAL A 153 6.92 -1.07 8.25
C VAL A 153 7.78 -2.12 8.95
N TRP A 154 9.10 -2.12 8.72
CA TRP A 154 10.03 -3.07 9.34
C TRP A 154 10.20 -2.88 10.85
N TYR A 155 9.86 -1.69 11.39
CA TYR A 155 9.82 -1.49 12.84
C TYR A 155 8.74 -2.34 13.51
N VAL A 156 7.66 -2.70 12.79
CA VAL A 156 6.62 -3.62 13.30
C VAL A 156 7.22 -4.99 13.60
N VAL A 157 8.06 -5.50 12.69
CA VAL A 157 8.75 -6.78 12.87
C VAL A 157 9.71 -6.71 14.08
N LYS A 158 10.49 -5.64 14.17
CA LYS A 158 11.40 -5.42 15.31
C LYS A 158 10.68 -5.30 16.64
N MET A 159 9.55 -4.60 16.67
CA MET A 159 8.71 -4.49 17.85
C MET A 159 8.18 -5.86 18.28
N ALA A 160 7.71 -6.69 17.34
CA ALA A 160 7.26 -8.04 17.61
C ALA A 160 8.39 -8.93 18.18
N GLU A 161 9.58 -8.86 17.60
CA GLU A 161 10.75 -9.57 18.09
C GLU A 161 11.10 -9.16 19.55
N SER A 162 11.04 -7.86 19.85
CA SER A 162 11.30 -7.34 21.21
C SER A 162 10.27 -7.82 22.24
N LYS A 163 9.06 -8.14 21.78
CA LYS A 163 7.97 -8.70 22.59
C LYS A 163 7.93 -10.22 22.59
N SER A 164 8.96 -10.88 22.02
CA SER A 164 9.02 -12.34 21.89
C SER A 164 7.87 -12.97 21.08
N ILE A 165 7.25 -12.18 20.20
CA ILE A 165 6.22 -12.68 19.28
C ILE A 165 6.91 -13.39 18.12
N THR A 166 6.38 -14.56 17.75
CA THR A 166 6.93 -15.38 16.67
C THR A 166 6.81 -14.66 15.32
N VAL A 167 7.95 -14.45 14.64
CA VAL A 167 8.01 -13.96 13.27
C VAL A 167 8.34 -15.12 12.33
N LYS A 168 7.48 -15.39 11.36
CA LYS A 168 7.66 -16.43 10.34
C LYS A 168 7.92 -15.79 8.99
N HIS A 169 8.98 -16.24 8.32
CA HIS A 169 9.27 -15.86 6.93
C HIS A 169 8.78 -16.98 6.02
N GLU A 170 7.83 -16.67 5.15
CA GLU A 170 7.21 -17.62 4.22
C GLU A 170 7.46 -17.14 2.78
N LYS A 171 7.97 -18.06 1.94
CA LYS A 171 8.05 -17.86 0.51
C LYS A 171 6.84 -18.51 -0.11
N ASP A 172 6.11 -17.74 -0.91
CA ASP A 172 5.12 -18.27 -1.85
C ASP A 172 3.89 -18.98 -1.23
N LEU A 173 3.07 -18.22 -0.48
CA LEU A 173 1.68 -18.64 -0.28
C LEU A 173 0.80 -17.93 -1.32
N SER A 174 0.23 -18.69 -2.25
CA SER A 174 -0.83 -18.17 -3.11
C SER A 174 -1.96 -17.61 -2.23
N LEU A 175 -2.45 -16.41 -2.52
CA LEU A 175 -3.53 -15.72 -1.77
C LEU A 175 -4.80 -16.58 -1.53
N LYS A 176 -4.98 -17.68 -2.28
CA LYS A 176 -6.06 -18.66 -2.09
C LYS A 176 -6.01 -19.39 -0.75
N GLN A 177 -4.85 -19.51 -0.11
CA GLN A 177 -4.76 -20.17 1.22
C GLN A 177 -4.96 -19.20 2.39
N ILE A 178 -4.85 -17.88 2.16
CA ILE A 178 -5.04 -16.87 3.21
C ILE A 178 -6.52 -16.57 3.47
N SER A 179 -7.40 -16.81 2.48
CA SER A 179 -8.85 -16.54 2.59
C SER A 179 -9.67 -17.69 3.18
N HIS A 180 -9.07 -18.86 3.45
CA HIS A 180 -9.75 -20.06 3.95
C HIS A 180 -9.23 -20.56 5.30
N LEU A 181 -8.41 -19.79 5.99
CA LEU A 181 -8.04 -19.95 7.38
C LEU A 181 -8.61 -18.78 8.17
#